data_c43c8cd67289f90a8bedbe7a61bf99fa
#
_entry.id   c43c8cd67289f90a8bedbe7a61bf99fa
#
_cell.length_a   1.000
_cell.length_b   1.000
_cell.length_c   1.000
_cell.angle_alpha   90.00
_cell.angle_beta   90.00
_cell.angle_gamma   90.00
#
_symmetry.space_group_name_H-M   'P 1'
#
loop_
_entity.id
_entity.type
_entity.pdbx_description
1 polymer ?
#
loop_
_entity_poly.entity_id
_entity_poly.type
_entity_poly.pdbx_seq_one_letter_code
_entity_poly.pdbx_strand_id
1 'polypeptide(L)'
;MTAAAPARCSARRWAACWLLALLSLLVRPASFAQAPAPEADPASQSAPRIGVVTMQPGEVFFERFGHDAIVVVDPRTQQATSYNFGFFDPSEPDFIPRFARGEMMYYLVALPLEEDLSQYRDAGRGVSIQWLDLPPDQARALAEGLAVRSQPENARYHYDYFMANCATMVRDTLDRAMGGALKSQLAGRSRGNTFRSEAVRLASPAPWMWLGFDLGLGPYADRPLSRWEEAFVPMRLADSLTQVHNSAGRPLVQSTQVLLPHRIAPEPAEQQRHWWPWLLTGLIVAAGVLALGRRQRLLAGLALPFWLVCAIGGGLLVYLWGFTAHQSAWANRNLLLVNPLCVLLWFGGIRLQLGHRPGRWFNVLSWVVAACALAALVIHWLSFQAQDNLQWVMLLLPIHTALAIALRPRDLPARTR
;
A
#
# COMPACT_ATOMS: atom_id res chain seq x y z
N MET A 1 46.28 64.83 31.66
CA MET A 1 47.33 65.54 30.84
C MET A 1 48.22 64.45 30.26
N THR A 2 48.14 64.25 28.94
CA THR A 2 49.24 63.92 28.03
C THR A 2 48.63 63.69 26.65
N ALA A 3 48.99 64.61 25.76
CA ALA A 3 48.53 64.68 24.37
C ALA A 3 49.28 63.65 23.53
N ALA A 4 48.55 62.88 22.69
CA ALA A 4 49.17 62.08 21.65
C ALA A 4 49.14 62.81 20.30
N ALA A 5 50.32 62.91 19.66
CA ALA A 5 50.55 63.60 18.42
C ALA A 5 49.93 62.89 17.19
N PRO A 6 49.65 63.65 16.08
CA PRO A 6 49.05 63.04 14.90
C PRO A 6 50.09 62.32 14.04
N ALA A 7 49.80 61.08 13.64
CA ALA A 7 50.63 60.31 12.71
C ALA A 7 50.59 60.93 11.28
N ARG A 8 51.70 61.31 10.76
CA ARG A 8 51.89 61.81 9.36
C ARG A 8 51.71 60.65 8.38
N CYS A 9 50.58 60.66 7.65
CA CYS A 9 50.32 59.73 6.54
C CYS A 9 51.21 60.04 5.34
N SER A 10 52.14 59.15 4.98
CA SER A 10 53.17 59.38 3.96
C SER A 10 52.57 59.32 2.55
N ALA A 11 53.01 60.25 1.70
CA ALA A 11 52.62 60.42 0.28
C ALA A 11 52.79 59.15 -0.57
N ARG A 12 53.57 58.17 -0.13
CA ARG A 12 53.72 56.86 -0.80
C ARG A 12 52.46 55.97 -0.78
N ARG A 13 51.56 56.12 0.20
CA ARG A 13 50.33 55.38 0.26
C ARG A 13 49.27 55.85 -0.75
N TRP A 14 49.25 57.11 -1.07
CA TRP A 14 48.35 57.71 -2.07
C TRP A 14 48.73 57.31 -3.50
N ALA A 15 50.02 57.21 -3.83
CA ALA A 15 50.48 56.77 -5.15
C ALA A 15 50.11 55.29 -5.43
N ALA A 16 50.17 54.44 -4.42
CA ALA A 16 49.77 53.02 -4.58
C ALA A 16 48.25 52.84 -4.78
N CYS A 17 47.39 53.66 -4.13
CA CYS A 17 45.96 53.66 -4.34
C CYS A 17 45.53 54.13 -5.74
N TRP A 18 46.22 55.09 -6.31
CA TRP A 18 45.95 55.60 -7.67
C TRP A 18 46.40 54.60 -8.76
N LEU A 19 47.50 53.87 -8.53
CA LEU A 19 47.96 52.82 -9.44
C LEU A 19 47.00 51.61 -9.48
N LEU A 20 46.43 51.23 -8.34
CA LEU A 20 45.43 50.18 -8.28
C LEU A 20 44.08 50.60 -8.90
N ALA A 21 43.71 51.88 -8.76
CA ALA A 21 42.51 52.42 -9.39
C ALA A 21 42.66 52.56 -10.93
N LEU A 22 43.83 52.82 -11.44
CA LEU A 22 44.11 52.86 -12.88
C LEU A 22 44.25 51.50 -13.52
N LEU A 23 44.72 50.45 -12.78
CA LEU A 23 44.72 49.08 -13.26
C LEU A 23 43.31 48.47 -13.33
N SER A 24 42.38 48.88 -12.46
CA SER A 24 41.01 48.44 -12.51
C SER A 24 40.19 48.99 -13.68
N LEU A 25 40.62 50.08 -14.29
CA LEU A 25 40.03 50.69 -15.49
C LEU A 25 40.45 50.01 -16.81
N LEU A 26 41.55 49.22 -16.78
CA LEU A 26 42.06 48.51 -17.98
C LEU A 26 41.52 47.05 -18.09
N VAL A 27 40.90 46.51 -17.06
CA VAL A 27 40.23 45.24 -17.14
C VAL A 27 38.80 45.46 -17.66
N ARG A 28 38.65 45.47 -18.98
CA ARG A 28 37.32 45.34 -19.59
C ARG A 28 36.81 43.95 -19.18
N PRO A 29 35.62 43.81 -18.52
CA PRO A 29 35.01 42.50 -18.37
C PRO A 29 34.79 41.98 -19.80
N ALA A 30 35.41 40.85 -20.14
CA ALA A 30 35.01 40.11 -21.32
C ALA A 30 33.52 39.76 -21.09
N SER A 31 32.63 40.45 -21.82
CA SER A 31 31.25 40.03 -21.93
C SER A 31 31.31 38.65 -22.56
N PHE A 32 31.25 37.61 -21.73
CA PHE A 32 30.86 36.31 -22.24
C PHE A 32 29.45 36.52 -22.83
N ALA A 33 29.38 36.60 -24.14
CA ALA A 33 28.13 36.49 -24.86
C ALA A 33 27.52 35.18 -24.38
N GLN A 34 26.49 35.29 -23.56
CA GLN A 34 25.70 34.17 -23.17
C GLN A 34 25.21 33.54 -24.47
N ALA A 35 25.66 32.32 -24.77
CA ALA A 35 25.16 31.61 -25.91
C ALA A 35 23.62 31.69 -25.86
N PRO A 36 22.94 32.04 -26.96
CA PRO A 36 21.49 32.07 -26.95
C PRO A 36 21.02 30.73 -26.41
N ALA A 37 20.11 30.75 -25.43
CA ALA A 37 19.47 29.56 -24.96
C ALA A 37 18.92 28.82 -26.19
N PRO A 38 19.12 27.50 -26.32
CA PRO A 38 18.63 26.78 -27.48
C PRO A 38 17.17 27.15 -27.67
N GLU A 39 16.82 27.70 -28.84
CA GLU A 39 15.45 27.99 -29.21
C GLU A 39 14.68 26.70 -29.05
N ALA A 40 13.64 26.74 -28.21
CA ALA A 40 12.78 25.59 -28.00
C ALA A 40 12.17 25.18 -29.36
N ASP A 41 12.36 23.93 -29.74
CA ASP A 41 11.81 23.36 -30.98
C ASP A 41 10.32 23.75 -31.07
N PRO A 42 9.87 24.38 -32.18
CA PRO A 42 8.47 24.73 -32.39
C PRO A 42 7.51 23.54 -32.14
N ALA A 43 7.96 22.31 -32.41
CA ALA A 43 7.22 21.10 -32.10
C ALA A 43 7.05 20.85 -30.59
N SER A 44 8.00 21.29 -29.77
CA SER A 44 7.89 21.19 -28.30
C SER A 44 6.95 22.24 -27.72
N GLN A 45 6.85 23.43 -28.33
CA GLN A 45 5.90 24.46 -27.91
C GLN A 45 4.44 24.11 -28.21
N SER A 46 4.20 23.22 -29.17
CA SER A 46 2.86 22.75 -29.57
C SER A 46 2.45 21.43 -28.89
N ALA A 47 3.32 20.81 -28.09
CA ALA A 47 3.01 19.56 -27.41
C ALA A 47 2.36 19.81 -26.04
N PRO A 48 1.40 18.96 -25.60
CA PRO A 48 0.83 19.07 -24.27
C PRO A 48 1.87 18.79 -23.21
N ARG A 49 1.77 19.49 -22.06
CA ARG A 49 2.57 19.15 -20.88
C ARG A 49 1.88 18.01 -20.13
N ILE A 50 2.66 17.02 -19.74
CA ILE A 50 2.16 15.85 -19.02
C ILE A 50 2.72 15.88 -17.59
N GLY A 51 1.83 15.68 -16.62
CA GLY A 51 2.20 15.51 -15.22
C GLY A 51 1.54 14.28 -14.62
N VAL A 52 2.18 13.69 -13.62
CA VAL A 52 1.57 12.71 -12.72
C VAL A 52 1.26 13.40 -11.41
N VAL A 53 0.00 13.36 -11.02
CA VAL A 53 -0.46 13.89 -9.74
C VAL A 53 -0.61 12.73 -8.77
N THR A 54 0.02 12.88 -7.61
CA THR A 54 -0.07 11.92 -6.50
C THR A 54 -0.75 12.57 -5.31
N MET A 55 -1.86 11.97 -4.89
CA MET A 55 -2.66 12.37 -3.74
C MET A 55 -2.32 11.47 -2.57
N GLN A 56 -1.93 12.10 -1.46
CA GLN A 56 -1.55 11.40 -0.22
C GLN A 56 -2.72 10.62 0.39
N PRO A 57 -2.46 9.59 1.23
CA PRO A 57 -3.49 8.85 1.92
C PRO A 57 -4.49 9.73 2.66
N GLY A 58 -5.76 9.31 2.67
CA GLY A 58 -6.86 9.94 3.39
C GLY A 58 -7.30 9.13 4.62
N GLU A 59 -8.36 9.60 5.29
CA GLU A 59 -8.89 8.93 6.49
C GLU A 59 -9.98 7.91 6.17
N VAL A 60 -10.68 8.08 5.05
CA VAL A 60 -11.70 7.14 4.58
C VAL A 60 -11.04 5.87 4.05
N PHE A 61 -11.68 4.72 4.23
CA PHE A 61 -11.05 3.40 3.98
C PHE A 61 -10.50 3.24 2.56
N PHE A 62 -11.19 3.70 1.52
CA PHE A 62 -10.71 3.62 0.14
C PHE A 62 -9.64 4.66 -0.22
N GLU A 63 -9.48 5.70 0.60
CA GLU A 63 -8.46 6.73 0.43
C GLU A 63 -7.12 6.37 1.10
N ARG A 64 -7.11 5.35 1.98
CA ARG A 64 -5.92 4.93 2.73
C ARG A 64 -4.71 4.62 1.88
N PHE A 65 -4.93 4.24 0.63
CA PHE A 65 -3.86 3.86 -0.30
C PHE A 65 -3.35 5.03 -1.14
N GLY A 66 -3.90 6.24 -0.97
CA GLY A 66 -3.61 7.37 -1.85
C GLY A 66 -4.31 7.24 -3.19
N HIS A 67 -3.91 8.10 -4.15
CA HIS A 67 -4.45 8.08 -5.51
C HIS A 67 -3.43 8.67 -6.49
N ASP A 68 -3.46 8.22 -7.75
CA ASP A 68 -2.69 8.81 -8.85
C ASP A 68 -3.61 9.16 -10.02
N ALA A 69 -3.28 10.27 -10.68
CA ALA A 69 -3.91 10.71 -11.93
C ALA A 69 -2.85 11.22 -12.92
N ILE A 70 -3.20 11.24 -14.22
CA ILE A 70 -2.39 11.90 -15.23
C ILE A 70 -3.02 13.26 -15.55
N VAL A 71 -2.22 14.31 -15.47
CA VAL A 71 -2.62 15.66 -15.87
C VAL A 71 -2.06 15.97 -17.25
N VAL A 72 -2.95 16.44 -18.11
CA VAL A 72 -2.61 16.94 -19.45
C VAL A 72 -2.96 18.43 -19.51
N VAL A 73 -1.96 19.26 -19.83
CA VAL A 73 -2.17 20.70 -20.07
C VAL A 73 -2.13 20.96 -21.56
N ASP A 74 -3.23 21.45 -22.11
CA ASP A 74 -3.32 21.85 -23.52
C ASP A 74 -2.42 23.07 -23.78
N PRO A 75 -1.50 23.00 -24.74
CA PRO A 75 -0.55 24.10 -24.99
C PRO A 75 -1.20 25.38 -25.50
N ARG A 76 -2.39 25.28 -26.13
CA ARG A 76 -3.08 26.44 -26.73
C ARG A 76 -4.02 27.13 -25.76
N THR A 77 -4.77 26.35 -24.98
CA THR A 77 -5.80 26.88 -24.06
C THR A 77 -5.28 27.00 -22.62
N GLN A 78 -4.16 26.37 -22.29
CA GLN A 78 -3.58 26.25 -20.95
C GLN A 78 -4.54 25.56 -19.96
N GLN A 79 -5.60 24.92 -20.44
CA GLN A 79 -6.50 24.13 -19.61
C GLN A 79 -5.81 22.84 -19.17
N ALA A 80 -5.88 22.55 -17.87
CA ALA A 80 -5.36 21.34 -17.27
C ALA A 80 -6.51 20.35 -17.01
N THR A 81 -6.43 19.16 -17.62
CA THR A 81 -7.37 18.07 -17.43
C THR A 81 -6.70 16.96 -16.62
N SER A 82 -7.34 16.53 -15.53
CA SER A 82 -6.95 15.39 -14.71
C SER A 82 -7.67 14.14 -15.16
N TYR A 83 -6.91 13.09 -15.50
CA TYR A 83 -7.42 11.78 -15.93
C TYR A 83 -7.28 10.80 -14.79
N ASN A 84 -8.40 10.44 -14.17
CA ASN A 84 -8.49 9.65 -12.95
C ASN A 84 -9.00 8.25 -13.25
N PHE A 85 -8.14 7.23 -13.07
CA PHE A 85 -8.54 5.84 -13.09
C PHE A 85 -9.08 5.42 -11.71
N GLY A 86 -10.03 4.49 -11.67
CA GLY A 86 -10.53 3.95 -10.39
C GLY A 86 -11.82 4.61 -9.92
N PHE A 87 -12.49 5.36 -10.75
CA PHE A 87 -13.81 5.89 -10.43
C PHE A 87 -14.85 4.77 -10.42
N PHE A 88 -15.78 4.81 -9.47
CA PHE A 88 -16.85 3.82 -9.34
C PHE A 88 -18.14 4.50 -8.88
N ASP A 89 -19.28 3.92 -9.24
CA ASP A 89 -20.59 4.39 -8.82
C ASP A 89 -21.24 3.36 -7.88
N PRO A 90 -21.34 3.65 -6.56
CA PRO A 90 -21.97 2.74 -5.61
C PRO A 90 -23.48 2.53 -5.88
N SER A 91 -24.12 3.39 -6.67
CA SER A 91 -25.54 3.28 -7.01
C SER A 91 -25.81 2.34 -8.20
N GLU A 92 -24.76 1.85 -8.89
CA GLU A 92 -24.92 0.86 -9.94
C GLU A 92 -25.61 -0.42 -9.42
N PRO A 93 -26.51 -1.00 -10.20
CA PRO A 93 -27.12 -2.29 -9.86
C PRO A 93 -26.05 -3.36 -9.58
N ASP A 94 -26.25 -4.15 -8.55
CA ASP A 94 -25.35 -5.23 -8.15
C ASP A 94 -23.91 -4.78 -7.78
N PHE A 95 -23.68 -3.51 -7.48
CA PHE A 95 -22.34 -3.03 -7.09
C PHE A 95 -21.77 -3.82 -5.91
N ILE A 96 -22.52 -3.93 -4.79
CA ILE A 96 -22.06 -4.67 -3.59
C ILE A 96 -21.85 -6.15 -3.87
N PRO A 97 -22.78 -6.91 -4.50
CA PRO A 97 -22.53 -8.29 -4.88
C PRO A 97 -21.30 -8.47 -5.79
N ARG A 98 -21.10 -7.60 -6.78
CA ARG A 98 -19.92 -7.66 -7.66
C ARG A 98 -18.64 -7.36 -6.90
N PHE A 99 -18.67 -6.34 -6.02
CA PHE A 99 -17.54 -6.03 -5.13
C PHE A 99 -17.18 -7.25 -4.26
N ALA A 100 -18.16 -7.88 -3.62
CA ALA A 100 -17.95 -9.05 -2.78
C ALA A 100 -17.40 -10.27 -3.55
N ARG A 101 -17.71 -10.39 -4.84
CA ARG A 101 -17.17 -11.46 -5.71
C ARG A 101 -15.84 -11.10 -6.38
N GLY A 102 -15.34 -9.85 -6.27
CA GLY A 102 -14.14 -9.40 -6.97
C GLY A 102 -14.35 -9.13 -8.46
N GLU A 103 -15.60 -8.85 -8.88
CA GLU A 103 -16.01 -8.58 -10.26
C GLU A 103 -16.24 -7.07 -10.47
N MET A 104 -15.39 -6.24 -9.90
CA MET A 104 -15.55 -4.78 -9.89
C MET A 104 -15.26 -4.19 -11.26
N MET A 105 -16.21 -3.37 -11.77
CA MET A 105 -16.03 -2.59 -12.99
C MET A 105 -15.91 -1.11 -12.63
N TYR A 106 -14.70 -0.56 -12.80
CA TYR A 106 -14.40 0.84 -12.56
C TYR A 106 -14.12 1.54 -13.89
N TYR A 107 -13.98 2.86 -13.89
CA TYR A 107 -13.80 3.62 -15.11
C TYR A 107 -12.84 4.81 -14.94
N LEU A 108 -12.36 5.29 -16.09
CA LEU A 108 -11.56 6.50 -16.21
C LEU A 108 -12.49 7.72 -16.32
N VAL A 109 -12.23 8.76 -15.52
CA VAL A 109 -12.93 10.05 -15.59
C VAL A 109 -11.93 11.15 -15.91
N ALA A 110 -12.31 12.06 -16.78
CA ALA A 110 -11.58 13.28 -17.08
C ALA A 110 -12.28 14.48 -16.39
N LEU A 111 -11.57 15.19 -15.54
CA LEU A 111 -12.06 16.35 -14.80
C LEU A 111 -11.16 17.56 -15.04
N PRO A 112 -11.68 18.80 -14.97
CA PRO A 112 -10.83 19.97 -14.80
C PRO A 112 -9.96 19.81 -13.54
N LEU A 113 -8.65 20.08 -13.64
CA LEU A 113 -7.71 19.84 -12.52
C LEU A 113 -8.14 20.56 -11.23
N GLU A 114 -8.63 21.81 -11.32
CA GLU A 114 -9.04 22.58 -10.15
C GLU A 114 -10.27 21.98 -9.45
N GLU A 115 -11.20 21.40 -10.22
CA GLU A 115 -12.35 20.68 -9.69
C GLU A 115 -11.90 19.42 -8.95
N ASP A 116 -11.00 18.64 -9.55
CA ASP A 116 -10.42 17.45 -8.94
C ASP A 116 -9.67 17.80 -7.62
N LEU A 117 -8.86 18.86 -7.62
CA LEU A 117 -8.12 19.31 -6.45
C LEU A 117 -9.02 19.81 -5.29
N SER A 118 -10.23 20.28 -5.59
CA SER A 118 -11.12 20.80 -4.55
C SER A 118 -11.47 19.76 -3.50
N GLN A 119 -11.73 18.52 -3.88
CA GLN A 119 -12.05 17.42 -2.98
C GLN A 119 -10.91 17.10 -2.01
N TYR A 120 -9.66 17.11 -2.51
CA TYR A 120 -8.47 16.84 -1.69
C TYR A 120 -8.14 17.99 -0.76
N ARG A 121 -8.42 19.23 -1.20
CA ARG A 121 -8.28 20.45 -0.36
C ARG A 121 -9.21 20.39 0.85
N ASP A 122 -10.47 20.03 0.62
CA ASP A 122 -11.48 19.93 1.66
C ASP A 122 -11.18 18.77 2.64
N ALA A 123 -10.68 17.65 2.14
CA ALA A 123 -10.25 16.51 2.93
C ALA A 123 -8.89 16.73 3.64
N GLY A 124 -8.19 17.84 3.41
CA GLY A 124 -6.86 18.12 3.98
C GLY A 124 -5.74 17.20 3.45
N ARG A 125 -5.97 16.51 2.33
CA ARG A 125 -5.01 15.59 1.71
C ARG A 125 -3.98 16.35 0.89
N GLY A 126 -2.71 16.00 1.06
CA GLY A 126 -1.61 16.55 0.28
C GLY A 126 -1.67 16.07 -1.17
N VAL A 127 -1.33 16.98 -2.08
CA VAL A 127 -1.25 16.67 -3.52
C VAL A 127 0.04 17.23 -4.08
N SER A 128 0.77 16.41 -4.80
CA SER A 128 1.96 16.82 -5.57
C SER A 128 1.83 16.45 -7.03
N ILE A 129 2.45 17.23 -7.91
CA ILE A 129 2.55 16.93 -9.33
C ILE A 129 4.01 16.78 -9.73
N GLN A 130 4.31 15.74 -10.48
CA GLN A 130 5.58 15.49 -11.14
C GLN A 130 5.44 15.77 -12.63
N TRP A 131 6.08 16.82 -13.12
CA TRP A 131 6.10 17.16 -14.54
C TRP A 131 7.09 16.28 -15.27
N LEU A 132 6.65 15.66 -16.37
CA LEU A 132 7.42 14.67 -17.11
C LEU A 132 8.12 15.29 -18.33
N ASP A 133 9.36 14.88 -18.57
CA ASP A 133 10.13 15.20 -19.78
C ASP A 133 9.89 14.13 -20.84
N LEU A 134 8.74 14.19 -21.48
CA LEU A 134 8.37 13.31 -22.60
C LEU A 134 8.69 13.98 -23.93
N PRO A 135 9.18 13.23 -24.93
CA PRO A 135 9.25 13.71 -26.30
C PRO A 135 7.88 14.21 -26.80
N PRO A 136 7.84 15.25 -27.66
CA PRO A 136 6.60 15.88 -28.12
C PRO A 136 5.59 14.94 -28.77
N ASP A 137 6.07 13.94 -29.51
CA ASP A 137 5.26 12.89 -30.14
C ASP A 137 4.64 11.93 -29.09
N GLN A 138 5.44 11.54 -28.09
CA GLN A 138 4.96 10.69 -26.98
C GLN A 138 3.91 11.43 -26.11
N ALA A 139 4.15 12.72 -25.83
CA ALA A 139 3.21 13.54 -25.07
C ALA A 139 1.85 13.69 -25.80
N ARG A 140 1.89 13.92 -27.14
CA ARG A 140 0.68 13.98 -27.96
C ARG A 140 -0.06 12.64 -28.00
N ALA A 141 0.64 11.56 -28.28
CA ALA A 141 0.03 10.22 -28.34
C ALA A 141 -0.59 9.82 -26.98
N LEU A 142 0.06 10.18 -25.87
CA LEU A 142 -0.49 9.97 -24.53
C LEU A 142 -1.77 10.76 -24.29
N ALA A 143 -1.78 12.05 -24.62
CA ALA A 143 -2.95 12.90 -24.44
C ALA A 143 -4.13 12.45 -25.30
N GLU A 144 -3.90 12.11 -26.56
CA GLU A 144 -4.91 11.57 -27.50
C GLU A 144 -5.44 10.22 -26.98
N GLY A 145 -4.55 9.32 -26.55
CA GLY A 145 -4.93 8.03 -25.99
C GLY A 145 -5.79 8.15 -24.73
N LEU A 146 -5.50 9.10 -23.85
CA LEU A 146 -6.31 9.38 -22.66
C LEU A 146 -7.66 9.98 -23.03
N ALA A 147 -7.71 10.90 -23.99
CA ALA A 147 -8.96 11.49 -24.46
C ALA A 147 -9.89 10.43 -25.07
N VAL A 148 -9.38 9.51 -25.88
CA VAL A 148 -10.14 8.38 -26.42
C VAL A 148 -10.56 7.42 -25.31
N ARG A 149 -9.64 7.12 -24.38
CA ARG A 149 -9.89 6.19 -23.28
C ARG A 149 -10.93 6.69 -22.29
N SER A 150 -11.08 8.00 -22.11
CA SER A 150 -12.07 8.61 -21.21
C SER A 150 -13.48 8.68 -21.79
N GLN A 151 -13.68 8.33 -23.08
CA GLN A 151 -15.02 8.26 -23.65
C GLN A 151 -15.85 7.14 -22.98
N PRO A 152 -17.16 7.32 -22.76
CA PRO A 152 -17.99 6.38 -22.01
C PRO A 152 -17.89 4.92 -22.46
N GLU A 153 -17.80 4.69 -23.77
CA GLU A 153 -17.67 3.37 -24.39
C GLU A 153 -16.31 2.70 -24.13
N ASN A 154 -15.27 3.48 -23.81
CA ASN A 154 -13.90 3.01 -23.61
C ASN A 154 -13.44 3.09 -22.14
N ALA A 155 -14.16 3.83 -21.29
CA ALA A 155 -13.70 4.20 -19.96
C ALA A 155 -13.64 3.01 -18.98
N ARG A 156 -14.54 2.01 -19.15
CA ARG A 156 -14.69 0.90 -18.21
C ARG A 156 -13.55 -0.09 -18.29
N TYR A 157 -13.16 -0.65 -17.11
CA TYR A 157 -12.18 -1.71 -17.00
C TYR A 157 -12.42 -2.55 -15.75
N HIS A 158 -11.94 -3.80 -15.78
CA HIS A 158 -11.98 -4.66 -14.60
C HIS A 158 -10.95 -4.20 -13.58
N TYR A 159 -11.41 -3.81 -12.40
CA TYR A 159 -10.55 -3.33 -11.32
C TYR A 159 -9.95 -4.50 -10.53
N ASP A 160 -8.66 -4.39 -10.20
CA ASP A 160 -7.97 -5.28 -9.27
C ASP A 160 -7.10 -4.44 -8.34
N TYR A 161 -7.13 -4.75 -7.06
CA TYR A 161 -6.45 -3.97 -6.02
C TYR A 161 -4.95 -3.79 -6.25
N PHE A 162 -4.30 -4.78 -6.88
CA PHE A 162 -2.85 -4.82 -7.06
C PHE A 162 -2.42 -4.72 -8.52
N MET A 163 -3.24 -5.19 -9.44
CA MET A 163 -2.85 -5.34 -10.85
C MET A 163 -3.53 -4.33 -11.77
N ALA A 164 -4.69 -3.78 -11.38
CA ALA A 164 -5.46 -2.83 -12.21
C ALA A 164 -6.17 -1.77 -11.36
N ASN A 165 -5.40 -1.02 -10.56
CA ASN A 165 -5.87 0.11 -9.76
C ASN A 165 -5.45 1.45 -10.38
N CYS A 166 -5.74 2.58 -9.70
CA CYS A 166 -5.41 3.92 -10.20
C CYS A 166 -3.92 4.06 -10.55
N ALA A 167 -3.02 3.68 -9.65
CA ALA A 167 -1.58 3.83 -9.84
C ALA A 167 -1.03 2.90 -10.94
N THR A 168 -1.45 1.63 -10.97
CA THR A 168 -1.02 0.71 -12.03
C THR A 168 -1.54 1.11 -13.40
N MET A 169 -2.76 1.65 -13.49
CA MET A 169 -3.30 2.16 -14.74
C MET A 169 -2.54 3.41 -15.24
N VAL A 170 -2.16 4.31 -14.34
CA VAL A 170 -1.26 5.45 -14.64
C VAL A 170 0.09 4.92 -15.11
N ARG A 171 0.73 4.03 -14.36
CA ARG A 171 2.01 3.38 -14.69
C ARG A 171 1.97 2.74 -16.09
N ASP A 172 0.98 1.90 -16.34
CA ASP A 172 0.86 1.14 -17.60
C ASP A 172 0.56 2.06 -18.79
N THR A 173 -0.13 3.17 -18.55
CA THR A 173 -0.40 4.19 -19.57
C THR A 173 0.87 4.95 -19.93
N LEU A 174 1.68 5.31 -18.95
CA LEU A 174 3.00 5.94 -19.17
C LEU A 174 3.96 4.98 -19.85
N ASP A 175 4.03 3.72 -19.42
CA ASP A 175 4.91 2.72 -20.02
C ASP A 175 4.59 2.49 -21.49
N ARG A 176 3.31 2.45 -21.85
CA ARG A 176 2.86 2.34 -23.24
C ARG A 176 3.31 3.52 -24.08
N ALA A 177 3.16 4.75 -23.56
CA ALA A 177 3.60 5.97 -24.23
C ALA A 177 5.13 6.02 -24.40
N MET A 178 5.87 5.42 -23.47
CA MET A 178 7.34 5.32 -23.48
C MET A 178 7.85 4.08 -24.20
N GLY A 179 7.00 3.31 -24.89
CA GLY A 179 7.40 2.10 -25.62
C GLY A 179 7.97 0.98 -24.74
N GLY A 180 7.53 0.84 -23.49
CA GLY A 180 8.00 -0.19 -22.56
C GLY A 180 9.23 0.21 -21.73
N ALA A 181 9.72 1.43 -21.88
CA ALA A 181 10.96 1.89 -21.23
C ALA A 181 10.84 2.05 -19.70
N LEU A 182 9.64 2.36 -19.20
CA LEU A 182 9.39 2.47 -17.76
C LEU A 182 9.51 1.09 -17.09
N LYS A 183 8.84 0.09 -17.62
CA LYS A 183 8.90 -1.30 -17.12
C LYS A 183 10.30 -1.87 -17.17
N SER A 184 11.01 -1.67 -18.27
CA SER A 184 12.38 -2.20 -18.45
C SER A 184 13.36 -1.69 -17.39
N GLN A 185 13.18 -0.44 -16.92
CA GLN A 185 14.02 0.18 -15.90
C GLN A 185 13.63 -0.21 -14.46
N LEU A 186 12.36 -0.58 -14.21
CA LEU A 186 11.84 -0.85 -12.87
C LEU A 186 11.72 -2.34 -12.54
N ALA A 187 11.50 -3.22 -13.53
CA ALA A 187 11.20 -4.64 -13.29
C ALA A 187 12.36 -5.44 -12.69
N GLY A 188 13.61 -5.05 -12.96
CA GLY A 188 14.80 -5.71 -12.41
C GLY A 188 15.26 -5.23 -11.03
N ARG A 189 14.53 -4.32 -10.39
CA ARG A 189 14.88 -3.70 -9.10
C ARG A 189 13.81 -3.98 -8.08
N SER A 190 14.19 -4.22 -6.81
CA SER A 190 13.26 -4.47 -5.71
C SER A 190 13.71 -3.74 -4.44
N ARG A 191 12.75 -3.36 -3.59
CA ARG A 191 12.98 -2.91 -2.20
C ARG A 191 12.77 -4.04 -1.19
N GLY A 192 12.29 -5.21 -1.64
CA GLY A 192 11.93 -6.33 -0.78
C GLY A 192 10.52 -6.30 -0.22
N ASN A 193 9.72 -5.27 -0.54
CA ASN A 193 8.33 -5.17 -0.13
C ASN A 193 7.45 -6.20 -0.86
N THR A 194 6.30 -6.50 -0.27
CA THR A 194 5.29 -7.41 -0.80
C THR A 194 3.94 -6.70 -0.89
N PHE A 195 2.98 -7.27 -1.61
CA PHE A 195 1.61 -6.72 -1.62
C PHE A 195 1.04 -6.65 -0.20
N ARG A 196 1.26 -7.68 0.62
CA ARG A 196 0.81 -7.70 2.02
C ARG A 196 1.50 -6.60 2.84
N SER A 197 2.83 -6.48 2.77
CA SER A 197 3.55 -5.51 3.59
C SER A 197 3.05 -4.09 3.33
N GLU A 198 2.84 -3.70 2.07
CA GLU A 198 2.33 -2.38 1.71
C GLU A 198 0.83 -2.22 2.09
N ALA A 199 -0.01 -3.23 1.79
CA ALA A 199 -1.43 -3.16 2.13
C ALA A 199 -1.66 -3.07 3.65
N VAL A 200 -0.98 -3.89 4.43
CA VAL A 200 -1.06 -3.89 5.90
C VAL A 200 -0.51 -2.59 6.49
N ARG A 201 0.59 -2.06 5.95
CA ARG A 201 1.18 -0.78 6.36
C ARG A 201 0.20 0.37 6.18
N LEU A 202 -0.35 0.52 4.98
CA LEU A 202 -1.28 1.61 4.66
C LEU A 202 -2.63 1.47 5.39
N ALA A 203 -3.07 0.24 5.65
CA ALA A 203 -4.29 -0.03 6.43
C ALA A 203 -4.09 0.13 7.94
N SER A 204 -2.85 0.21 8.46
CA SER A 204 -2.54 0.16 9.90
C SER A 204 -3.25 1.21 10.78
N PRO A 205 -3.58 2.42 10.30
CA PRO A 205 -4.35 3.37 11.10
C PRO A 205 -5.80 2.93 11.37
N ALA A 206 -6.33 1.93 10.63
CA ALA A 206 -7.66 1.36 10.82
C ALA A 206 -7.53 -0.12 11.25
N PRO A 207 -7.63 -0.46 12.56
CA PRO A 207 -7.33 -1.81 13.05
C PRO A 207 -8.13 -2.93 12.39
N TRP A 208 -9.41 -2.69 12.05
CA TRP A 208 -10.25 -3.67 11.36
C TRP A 208 -9.77 -3.95 9.93
N MET A 209 -9.28 -2.91 9.23
CA MET A 209 -8.77 -2.99 7.87
C MET A 209 -7.40 -3.66 7.84
N TRP A 210 -6.52 -3.27 8.77
CA TRP A 210 -5.24 -3.94 9.01
C TRP A 210 -5.45 -5.45 9.23
N LEU A 211 -6.35 -5.83 10.14
CA LEU A 211 -6.67 -7.22 10.45
C LEU A 211 -7.23 -7.95 9.22
N GLY A 212 -8.12 -7.28 8.47
CA GLY A 212 -8.71 -7.82 7.25
C GLY A 212 -7.67 -8.16 6.19
N PHE A 213 -6.73 -7.24 5.90
CA PHE A 213 -5.65 -7.53 4.95
C PHE A 213 -4.68 -8.57 5.48
N ASP A 214 -4.31 -8.50 6.76
CA ASP A 214 -3.31 -9.39 7.31
C ASP A 214 -3.78 -10.85 7.40
N LEU A 215 -5.04 -11.08 7.73
CA LEU A 215 -5.64 -12.42 7.72
C LEU A 215 -6.17 -12.84 6.34
N GLY A 216 -6.71 -11.89 5.57
CA GLY A 216 -7.44 -12.18 4.34
C GLY A 216 -6.56 -12.45 3.12
N LEU A 217 -5.36 -11.86 3.05
CA LEU A 217 -4.45 -12.09 1.93
C LEU A 217 -3.80 -13.48 2.00
N GLY A 218 -3.71 -14.15 0.86
CA GLY A 218 -3.06 -15.45 0.68
C GLY A 218 -1.56 -15.35 0.33
N PRO A 219 -0.90 -16.48 0.03
CA PRO A 219 0.54 -16.53 -0.28
C PRO A 219 0.95 -15.70 -1.49
N TYR A 220 0.06 -15.50 -2.45
CA TYR A 220 0.33 -14.66 -3.62
C TYR A 220 0.78 -13.24 -3.23
N ALA A 221 0.23 -12.72 -2.12
CA ALA A 221 0.54 -11.39 -1.64
C ALA A 221 1.91 -11.27 -0.94
N ASP A 222 2.62 -12.37 -0.72
CA ASP A 222 3.88 -12.42 0.05
C ASP A 222 5.14 -12.56 -0.80
N ARG A 223 5.00 -12.59 -2.12
CA ARG A 223 6.16 -12.60 -3.01
C ARG A 223 6.85 -11.23 -3.02
N PRO A 224 8.19 -11.18 -3.04
CA PRO A 224 8.91 -9.92 -3.19
C PRO A 224 8.54 -9.24 -4.51
N LEU A 225 8.22 -7.96 -4.44
CA LEU A 225 7.81 -7.15 -5.59
C LEU A 225 9.03 -6.49 -6.25
N SER A 226 9.02 -6.42 -7.58
CA SER A 226 9.84 -5.45 -8.30
C SER A 226 9.31 -4.02 -8.07
N ARG A 227 10.12 -3.00 -8.36
CA ARG A 227 9.64 -1.61 -8.31
C ARG A 227 8.48 -1.33 -9.27
N TRP A 228 8.45 -2.06 -10.38
CA TRP A 228 7.31 -2.04 -11.30
C TRP A 228 6.03 -2.52 -10.63
N GLU A 229 6.08 -3.63 -9.92
CA GLU A 229 4.91 -4.19 -9.22
C GLU A 229 4.54 -3.37 -7.98
N GLU A 230 5.53 -2.88 -7.22
CA GLU A 230 5.34 -2.03 -6.04
C GLU A 230 4.64 -0.70 -6.37
N ALA A 231 4.72 -0.25 -7.63
CA ALA A 231 4.01 0.91 -8.17
C ALA A 231 2.47 0.76 -8.22
N PHE A 232 1.90 -0.28 -7.59
CA PHE A 232 0.47 -0.31 -7.26
C PHE A 232 0.11 0.66 -6.14
N VAL A 233 1.10 1.11 -5.37
CA VAL A 233 0.96 2.17 -4.37
C VAL A 233 1.34 3.50 -5.00
N PRO A 234 0.47 4.53 -4.98
CA PRO A 234 0.71 5.82 -5.61
C PRO A 234 2.04 6.47 -5.22
N MET A 235 2.36 6.52 -3.93
CA MET A 235 3.60 7.11 -3.45
C MET A 235 4.84 6.32 -3.92
N ARG A 236 4.72 4.99 -4.10
CA ARG A 236 5.79 4.15 -4.66
C ARG A 236 5.97 4.36 -6.16
N LEU A 237 4.88 4.63 -6.89
CA LEU A 237 4.96 5.05 -8.29
C LEU A 237 5.69 6.38 -8.40
N ALA A 238 5.26 7.40 -7.65
CA ALA A 238 5.89 8.72 -7.63
C ALA A 238 7.40 8.65 -7.34
N ASP A 239 7.80 7.87 -6.32
CA ASP A 239 9.18 7.60 -5.98
C ASP A 239 9.96 6.94 -7.15
N SER A 240 9.34 5.98 -7.81
CA SER A 240 9.98 5.23 -8.89
C SER A 240 10.17 6.08 -10.14
N LEU A 241 9.23 6.98 -10.46
CA LEU A 241 9.33 7.89 -11.60
C LEU A 241 10.56 8.81 -11.51
N THR A 242 10.98 9.22 -10.31
CA THR A 242 12.17 10.05 -10.11
C THR A 242 13.48 9.37 -10.50
N GLN A 243 13.48 8.03 -10.65
CA GLN A 243 14.66 7.21 -10.92
C GLN A 243 14.69 6.67 -12.35
N VAL A 244 13.74 7.09 -13.17
CA VAL A 244 13.59 6.65 -14.56
C VAL A 244 14.12 7.74 -15.49
N HIS A 245 14.69 7.33 -16.61
CA HIS A 245 15.18 8.19 -17.67
C HIS A 245 14.31 8.05 -18.91
N ASN A 246 14.14 9.15 -19.64
CA ASN A 246 13.45 9.15 -20.93
C ASN A 246 14.36 8.57 -22.05
N SER A 247 13.85 8.53 -23.27
CA SER A 247 14.58 7.99 -24.45
C SER A 247 15.86 8.79 -24.81
N ALA A 248 15.97 10.03 -24.32
CA ALA A 248 17.16 10.87 -24.50
C ALA A 248 18.18 10.73 -23.34
N GLY A 249 17.96 9.80 -22.40
CA GLY A 249 18.84 9.60 -21.24
C GLY A 249 18.73 10.69 -20.16
N ARG A 250 17.75 11.60 -20.25
CA ARG A 250 17.50 12.61 -19.22
C ARG A 250 16.53 12.06 -18.15
N PRO A 251 16.55 12.57 -16.90
CA PRO A 251 15.56 12.22 -15.90
C PRO A 251 14.13 12.42 -16.44
N LEU A 252 13.27 11.42 -16.23
CA LEU A 252 11.86 11.49 -16.67
C LEU A 252 11.11 12.59 -15.93
N VAL A 253 11.33 12.74 -14.61
CA VAL A 253 10.73 13.80 -13.80
C VAL A 253 11.59 15.07 -13.91
N GLN A 254 11.04 16.07 -14.56
CA GLN A 254 11.68 17.39 -14.76
C GLN A 254 11.64 18.24 -13.48
N SER A 255 10.49 18.22 -12.82
CA SER A 255 10.26 18.95 -11.57
C SER A 255 9.10 18.34 -10.78
N THR A 256 9.14 18.52 -9.46
CA THR A 256 8.06 18.15 -8.56
C THR A 256 7.54 19.42 -7.88
N GLN A 257 6.23 19.61 -7.87
CA GLN A 257 5.58 20.76 -7.26
C GLN A 257 4.49 20.27 -6.27
N VAL A 258 4.47 20.84 -5.08
CA VAL A 258 3.37 20.63 -4.12
C VAL A 258 2.22 21.56 -4.51
N LEU A 259 1.08 20.97 -4.86
CA LEU A 259 -0.15 21.71 -5.19
C LEU A 259 -0.96 21.99 -3.93
N LEU A 260 -1.08 21.00 -3.04
CA LEU A 260 -1.79 21.12 -1.77
C LEU A 260 -0.91 20.55 -0.64
N PRO A 261 -0.78 21.25 0.49
CA PRO A 261 -0.08 20.73 1.66
C PRO A 261 -0.89 19.62 2.33
N HIS A 262 -0.21 18.58 2.82
CA HIS A 262 -0.84 17.52 3.60
C HIS A 262 -1.08 18.00 5.03
N ARG A 263 -2.32 17.91 5.54
CA ARG A 263 -2.77 18.46 6.82
C ARG A 263 -3.31 17.42 7.80
N ILE A 264 -3.37 16.17 7.38
CA ILE A 264 -3.82 15.03 8.18
C ILE A 264 -2.64 14.12 8.54
N ALA A 265 -2.92 12.93 9.11
CA ALA A 265 -1.86 12.01 9.52
C ALA A 265 -0.98 11.60 8.32
N PRO A 266 0.35 11.59 8.48
CA PRO A 266 1.26 11.22 7.41
C PRO A 266 1.12 9.73 7.04
N GLU A 267 1.64 9.38 5.87
CA GLU A 267 1.73 7.99 5.44
C GLU A 267 2.42 7.13 6.51
N PRO A 268 1.82 5.96 6.88
CA PRO A 268 2.43 5.10 7.89
C PRO A 268 3.83 4.63 7.47
N ALA A 269 4.77 4.69 8.41
CA ALA A 269 6.13 4.23 8.20
C ALA A 269 6.21 2.70 8.03
N GLU A 270 7.25 2.23 7.36
CA GLU A 270 7.55 0.80 7.29
C GLU A 270 7.84 0.25 8.69
N GLN A 271 7.21 -0.86 9.03
CA GLN A 271 7.36 -1.50 10.33
C GLN A 271 7.83 -2.93 10.15
N GLN A 272 8.81 -3.33 10.96
CA GLN A 272 9.21 -4.73 11.04
C GLN A 272 8.15 -5.53 11.79
N ARG A 273 7.79 -6.67 11.22
CA ARG A 273 6.81 -7.58 11.80
C ARG A 273 7.51 -8.57 12.73
N HIS A 274 7.27 -8.45 14.04
CA HIS A 274 7.86 -9.33 15.04
C HIS A 274 6.86 -10.39 15.48
N TRP A 275 7.23 -11.67 15.38
CA TRP A 275 6.40 -12.82 15.78
C TRP A 275 6.41 -13.10 17.29
N TRP A 276 7.47 -12.72 18.00
CA TRP A 276 7.68 -13.08 19.42
C TRP A 276 6.63 -12.47 20.39
N PRO A 277 6.09 -11.24 20.23
CA PRO A 277 5.04 -10.73 21.12
C PRO A 277 3.76 -11.57 21.03
N TRP A 278 3.48 -12.06 19.81
CA TRP A 278 2.33 -12.91 19.53
C TRP A 278 2.48 -14.29 20.18
N LEU A 279 3.68 -14.87 20.15
CA LEU A 279 3.98 -16.11 20.86
C LEU A 279 3.80 -15.93 22.38
N LEU A 280 4.36 -14.85 22.94
CA LEU A 280 4.21 -14.57 24.38
C LEU A 280 2.72 -14.45 24.76
N THR A 281 1.94 -13.71 23.98
CA THR A 281 0.49 -13.58 24.18
C THR A 281 -0.21 -14.93 24.07
N GLY A 282 0.11 -15.72 23.04
CA GLY A 282 -0.44 -17.07 22.86
C GLY A 282 -0.14 -17.99 24.03
N LEU A 283 1.09 -17.96 24.56
CA LEU A 283 1.50 -18.76 25.73
C LEU A 283 0.80 -18.30 27.02
N ILE A 284 0.63 -17.00 27.24
CA ILE A 284 -0.11 -16.46 28.39
C ILE A 284 -1.57 -16.93 28.35
N VAL A 285 -2.22 -16.81 27.20
CA VAL A 285 -3.60 -17.28 27.02
C VAL A 285 -3.69 -18.80 27.20
N ALA A 286 -2.77 -19.55 26.62
CA ALA A 286 -2.68 -21.01 26.77
C ALA A 286 -2.52 -21.43 28.25
N ALA A 287 -1.65 -20.76 28.99
CA ALA A 287 -1.49 -21.00 30.43
C ALA A 287 -2.79 -20.74 31.20
N GLY A 288 -3.51 -19.65 30.89
CA GLY A 288 -4.82 -19.36 31.48
C GLY A 288 -5.86 -20.43 31.14
N VAL A 289 -5.91 -20.90 29.90
CA VAL A 289 -6.77 -22.01 29.45
C VAL A 289 -6.47 -23.29 30.24
N LEU A 290 -5.20 -23.65 30.40
CA LEU A 290 -4.80 -24.85 31.16
C LEU A 290 -5.14 -24.72 32.65
N ALA A 291 -4.92 -23.55 33.26
CA ALA A 291 -5.29 -23.27 34.65
C ALA A 291 -6.80 -23.42 34.90
N LEU A 292 -7.61 -22.98 33.92
CA LEU A 292 -9.07 -23.12 33.98
C LEU A 292 -9.57 -24.52 33.60
N GLY A 293 -8.72 -25.44 33.20
CA GLY A 293 -9.09 -26.78 32.72
C GLY A 293 -9.92 -27.64 33.71
N ARG A 294 -9.85 -27.35 35.03
CA ARG A 294 -10.71 -27.97 36.04
C ARG A 294 -12.13 -27.40 36.04
N ARG A 295 -12.34 -26.17 35.59
CA ARG A 295 -13.62 -25.44 35.52
C ARG A 295 -14.19 -25.50 34.10
N GLN A 296 -14.48 -26.73 33.61
CA GLN A 296 -14.81 -26.96 32.19
C GLN A 296 -15.97 -26.12 31.67
N ARG A 297 -17.02 -25.86 32.47
CA ARG A 297 -18.16 -25.02 32.06
C ARG A 297 -17.71 -23.58 31.81
N LEU A 298 -16.90 -23.00 32.74
CA LEU A 298 -16.37 -21.65 32.60
C LEU A 298 -15.46 -21.57 31.37
N LEU A 299 -14.55 -22.53 31.23
CA LEU A 299 -13.63 -22.58 30.08
C LEU A 299 -14.39 -22.72 28.75
N ALA A 300 -15.42 -23.57 28.69
CA ALA A 300 -16.25 -23.71 27.53
C ALA A 300 -16.94 -22.39 27.18
N GLY A 301 -17.50 -21.67 28.18
CA GLY A 301 -18.12 -20.36 27.98
C GLY A 301 -17.16 -19.32 27.39
N LEU A 302 -15.89 -19.30 27.85
CA LEU A 302 -14.85 -18.43 27.32
C LEU A 302 -14.35 -18.85 25.93
N ALA A 303 -14.41 -20.15 25.60
CA ALA A 303 -14.00 -20.65 24.31
C ALA A 303 -15.07 -20.46 23.21
N LEU A 304 -16.35 -20.33 23.57
CA LEU A 304 -17.44 -20.13 22.61
C LEU A 304 -17.22 -18.95 21.66
N PRO A 305 -16.96 -17.70 22.14
CA PRO A 305 -16.72 -16.57 21.24
C PRO A 305 -15.46 -16.77 20.40
N PHE A 306 -14.40 -17.38 20.93
CA PHE A 306 -13.19 -17.68 20.18
C PHE A 306 -13.46 -18.64 19.02
N TRP A 307 -14.15 -19.76 19.27
CA TRP A 307 -14.51 -20.71 18.19
C TRP A 307 -15.46 -20.09 17.16
N LEU A 308 -16.39 -19.22 17.60
CA LEU A 308 -17.28 -18.52 16.67
C LEU A 308 -16.49 -17.59 15.74
N VAL A 309 -15.56 -16.81 16.28
CA VAL A 309 -14.68 -15.94 15.49
C VAL A 309 -13.83 -16.77 14.51
N CYS A 310 -13.24 -17.87 14.96
CA CYS A 310 -12.49 -18.78 14.07
C CYS A 310 -13.38 -19.40 12.98
N ALA A 311 -14.60 -19.80 13.32
CA ALA A 311 -15.52 -20.38 12.36
C ALA A 311 -15.96 -19.37 11.29
N ILE A 312 -16.34 -18.15 11.70
CA ILE A 312 -16.72 -17.06 10.78
C ILE A 312 -15.53 -16.68 9.90
N GLY A 313 -14.35 -16.43 10.50
CA GLY A 313 -13.13 -16.07 9.76
C GLY A 313 -12.74 -17.16 8.76
N GLY A 314 -12.75 -18.44 9.20
CA GLY A 314 -12.48 -19.57 8.33
C GLY A 314 -13.52 -19.73 7.21
N GLY A 315 -14.80 -19.55 7.52
CA GLY A 315 -15.88 -19.56 6.53
C GLY A 315 -15.69 -18.46 5.47
N LEU A 316 -15.31 -17.26 5.90
CA LEU A 316 -15.00 -16.15 5.00
C LEU A 316 -13.78 -16.47 4.09
N LEU A 317 -12.71 -17.07 4.64
CA LEU A 317 -11.55 -17.47 3.83
C LEU A 317 -11.90 -18.56 2.81
N VAL A 318 -12.77 -19.52 3.17
CA VAL A 318 -13.30 -20.53 2.24
C VAL A 318 -14.12 -19.85 1.14
N TYR A 319 -14.97 -18.90 1.49
CA TYR A 319 -15.76 -18.12 0.53
C TYR A 319 -14.85 -17.35 -0.44
N LEU A 320 -13.87 -16.61 0.08
CA LEU A 320 -12.92 -15.85 -0.74
C LEU A 320 -12.15 -16.74 -1.71
N TRP A 321 -11.76 -17.94 -1.28
CA TRP A 321 -11.00 -18.86 -2.13
C TRP A 321 -11.87 -19.60 -3.14
N GLY A 322 -13.05 -20.08 -2.73
CA GLY A 322 -13.85 -20.98 -3.57
C GLY A 322 -14.90 -20.28 -4.42
N PHE A 323 -15.30 -19.05 -4.08
CA PHE A 323 -16.49 -18.40 -4.66
C PHE A 323 -16.26 -16.97 -5.13
N THR A 324 -15.01 -16.48 -5.13
CA THR A 324 -14.70 -15.13 -5.56
C THR A 324 -13.50 -15.05 -6.49
N ALA A 325 -13.41 -13.96 -7.25
CA ALA A 325 -12.27 -13.65 -8.12
C ALA A 325 -11.13 -12.90 -7.39
N HIS A 326 -11.17 -12.78 -6.06
CA HIS A 326 -10.11 -12.16 -5.26
C HIS A 326 -8.86 -13.04 -5.19
N GLN A 327 -8.12 -13.15 -6.28
CA GLN A 327 -6.95 -14.05 -6.42
C GLN A 327 -5.90 -13.86 -5.33
N SER A 328 -5.73 -12.63 -4.85
CA SER A 328 -4.81 -12.30 -3.77
C SER A 328 -5.16 -12.92 -2.42
N ALA A 329 -6.41 -13.38 -2.23
CA ALA A 329 -6.87 -14.06 -1.02
C ALA A 329 -6.86 -15.60 -1.16
N TRP A 330 -6.61 -16.14 -2.34
CA TRP A 330 -6.70 -17.59 -2.60
C TRP A 330 -5.61 -18.39 -1.89
N ALA A 331 -5.90 -19.66 -1.65
CA ALA A 331 -5.00 -20.63 -1.00
C ALA A 331 -4.45 -20.16 0.37
N ASN A 332 -5.23 -19.34 1.08
CA ASN A 332 -4.84 -18.71 2.31
C ASN A 332 -4.55 -19.71 3.44
N ARG A 333 -3.30 -19.71 3.94
CA ARG A 333 -2.83 -20.63 4.99
C ARG A 333 -3.43 -20.32 6.37
N ASN A 334 -3.95 -19.11 6.57
CA ASN A 334 -4.66 -18.77 7.81
C ASN A 334 -5.93 -19.60 8.00
N LEU A 335 -6.44 -20.26 6.94
CA LEU A 335 -7.54 -21.24 7.04
C LEU A 335 -7.21 -22.41 7.99
N LEU A 336 -5.93 -22.75 8.17
CA LEU A 336 -5.49 -23.76 9.12
C LEU A 336 -5.55 -23.26 10.57
N LEU A 337 -5.54 -21.96 10.79
CA LEU A 337 -5.52 -21.27 12.08
C LEU A 337 -6.93 -20.82 12.51
N VAL A 338 -7.61 -20.04 11.66
CA VAL A 338 -9.03 -19.69 11.82
C VAL A 338 -9.86 -20.74 11.09
N ASN A 339 -10.00 -21.89 11.73
CA ASN A 339 -10.51 -23.09 11.08
C ASN A 339 -12.05 -23.14 11.09
N PRO A 340 -12.73 -23.32 9.93
CA PRO A 340 -14.19 -23.38 9.87
C PRO A 340 -14.79 -24.55 10.66
N LEU A 341 -14.01 -25.62 10.91
CA LEU A 341 -14.44 -26.72 11.78
C LEU A 341 -14.70 -26.28 13.22
N CYS A 342 -14.25 -25.08 13.61
CA CYS A 342 -14.58 -24.51 14.93
C CYS A 342 -16.09 -24.30 15.15
N VAL A 343 -16.90 -24.24 14.09
CA VAL A 343 -18.36 -24.22 14.20
C VAL A 343 -18.88 -25.48 14.91
N LEU A 344 -18.29 -26.64 14.63
CA LEU A 344 -18.65 -27.88 15.27
C LEU A 344 -18.18 -27.90 16.73
N LEU A 345 -17.00 -27.37 17.03
CA LEU A 345 -16.52 -27.19 18.41
C LEU A 345 -17.42 -26.24 19.19
N TRP A 346 -18.00 -25.24 18.56
CA TRP A 346 -18.94 -24.31 19.17
C TRP A 346 -20.19 -25.05 19.69
N PHE A 347 -20.78 -25.96 18.92
CA PHE A 347 -21.90 -26.80 19.38
C PHE A 347 -21.49 -27.71 20.54
N GLY A 348 -20.29 -28.30 20.50
CA GLY A 348 -19.74 -29.10 21.61
C GLY A 348 -19.55 -28.29 22.89
N GLY A 349 -19.05 -27.04 22.72
CA GLY A 349 -18.88 -26.07 23.80
C GLY A 349 -20.19 -25.68 24.49
N ILE A 350 -21.28 -25.47 23.72
CA ILE A 350 -22.62 -25.23 24.26
C ILE A 350 -23.07 -26.42 25.11
N ARG A 351 -22.89 -27.65 24.63
CA ARG A 351 -23.23 -28.83 25.41
C ARG A 351 -22.47 -28.89 26.74
N LEU A 352 -21.17 -28.60 26.74
CA LEU A 352 -20.35 -28.48 27.96
C LEU A 352 -20.88 -27.41 28.91
N GLN A 353 -21.22 -26.24 28.38
CA GLN A 353 -21.76 -25.12 29.15
C GLN A 353 -23.09 -25.52 29.85
N LEU A 354 -23.93 -26.26 29.15
CA LEU A 354 -25.20 -26.80 29.70
C LEU A 354 -25.02 -28.00 30.66
N GLY A 355 -23.77 -28.43 30.87
CA GLY A 355 -23.43 -29.52 31.78
C GLY A 355 -23.52 -30.93 31.15
N HIS A 356 -23.71 -31.01 29.84
CA HIS A 356 -23.71 -32.28 29.11
C HIS A 356 -22.27 -32.63 28.69
N ARG A 357 -21.93 -33.91 28.68
CA ARG A 357 -20.64 -34.38 28.16
C ARG A 357 -20.68 -34.36 26.62
N PRO A 358 -19.76 -33.70 25.96
CA PRO A 358 -19.61 -33.83 24.52
C PRO A 358 -19.09 -35.25 24.21
N GLY A 359 -19.50 -35.79 23.06
CA GLY A 359 -19.06 -37.12 22.61
C GLY A 359 -17.56 -37.16 22.28
N ARG A 360 -16.99 -38.34 22.01
CA ARG A 360 -15.59 -38.52 21.61
C ARG A 360 -15.20 -37.67 20.40
N TRP A 361 -16.15 -37.41 19.51
CA TRP A 361 -15.98 -36.56 18.34
C TRP A 361 -15.44 -35.18 18.68
N PHE A 362 -15.90 -34.57 19.78
CA PHE A 362 -15.45 -33.21 20.19
C PHE A 362 -13.96 -33.18 20.53
N ASN A 363 -13.46 -34.21 21.25
CA ASN A 363 -12.06 -34.32 21.59
C ASN A 363 -11.23 -34.58 20.32
N VAL A 364 -11.67 -35.50 19.44
CA VAL A 364 -10.99 -35.75 18.16
C VAL A 364 -10.91 -34.45 17.35
N LEU A 365 -12.02 -33.73 17.22
CA LEU A 365 -12.09 -32.50 16.45
C LEU A 365 -11.19 -31.40 17.04
N SER A 366 -11.14 -31.27 18.38
CA SER A 366 -10.23 -30.32 19.05
C SER A 366 -8.76 -30.60 18.69
N TRP A 367 -8.36 -31.87 18.63
CA TRP A 367 -7.02 -32.26 18.21
C TRP A 367 -6.80 -32.09 16.71
N VAL A 368 -7.81 -32.29 15.87
CA VAL A 368 -7.72 -31.99 14.41
C VAL A 368 -7.44 -30.50 14.20
N VAL A 369 -8.17 -29.63 14.89
CA VAL A 369 -7.93 -28.16 14.78
C VAL A 369 -6.52 -27.79 15.28
N ALA A 370 -6.07 -28.36 16.40
CA ALA A 370 -4.70 -28.14 16.89
C ALA A 370 -3.64 -28.67 15.90
N ALA A 371 -3.89 -29.84 15.29
CA ALA A 371 -3.01 -30.39 14.25
C ALA A 371 -2.98 -29.54 12.99
N CYS A 372 -4.11 -28.95 12.57
CA CYS A 372 -4.12 -27.96 11.48
C CYS A 372 -3.25 -26.74 11.82
N ALA A 373 -3.35 -26.22 13.03
CA ALA A 373 -2.50 -25.09 13.45
C ALA A 373 -1.00 -25.48 13.48
N LEU A 374 -0.67 -26.70 13.88
CA LEU A 374 0.70 -27.22 13.78
C LEU A 374 1.14 -27.39 12.33
N ALA A 375 0.26 -27.88 11.45
CA ALA A 375 0.55 -27.97 10.01
C ALA A 375 0.82 -26.59 9.41
N ALA A 376 0.16 -25.52 9.85
CA ALA A 376 0.45 -24.15 9.42
C ALA A 376 1.89 -23.75 9.76
N LEU A 377 2.41 -24.14 10.95
CA LEU A 377 3.80 -23.90 11.32
C LEU A 377 4.77 -24.68 10.42
N VAL A 378 4.49 -25.94 10.14
CA VAL A 378 5.34 -26.77 9.26
C VAL A 378 5.37 -26.20 7.84
N ILE A 379 4.19 -25.84 7.31
CA ILE A 379 4.08 -25.28 5.95
C ILE A 379 4.80 -23.93 5.83
N HIS A 380 4.81 -23.13 6.89
CA HIS A 380 5.52 -21.84 6.90
C HIS A 380 7.01 -21.99 6.54
N TRP A 381 7.64 -23.11 6.92
CA TRP A 381 9.04 -23.40 6.61
C TRP A 381 9.28 -23.96 5.19
N LEU A 382 8.21 -24.25 4.46
CA LEU A 382 8.31 -24.73 3.07
C LEU A 382 8.37 -23.53 2.12
N SER A 383 9.54 -23.23 1.56
CA SER A 383 9.80 -22.02 0.76
C SER A 383 8.85 -21.81 -0.41
N PHE A 384 8.32 -22.86 -1.03
CA PHE A 384 7.37 -22.79 -2.15
C PHE A 384 5.93 -22.47 -1.73
N GLN A 385 5.65 -22.47 -0.43
CA GLN A 385 4.33 -22.24 0.15
C GLN A 385 4.35 -21.14 1.22
N ALA A 386 5.40 -20.36 1.28
CA ALA A 386 5.57 -19.33 2.28
C ALA A 386 4.42 -18.30 2.24
N GLN A 387 3.88 -18.01 3.41
CA GLN A 387 2.96 -16.92 3.66
C GLN A 387 3.45 -16.18 4.91
N ASP A 388 3.49 -14.85 4.86
CA ASP A 388 3.90 -14.04 6.02
C ASP A 388 2.78 -13.96 7.06
N ASN A 389 2.60 -15.08 7.79
CA ASN A 389 1.58 -15.24 8.81
C ASN A 389 2.11 -15.86 10.12
N LEU A 390 3.44 -15.82 10.31
CA LEU A 390 4.07 -16.47 11.47
C LEU A 390 3.53 -15.94 12.81
N GLN A 391 3.22 -14.65 12.91
CA GLN A 391 2.61 -14.07 14.10
C GLN A 391 1.26 -14.73 14.46
N TRP A 392 0.43 -15.04 13.48
CA TRP A 392 -0.85 -15.72 13.70
C TRP A 392 -0.67 -17.16 14.11
N VAL A 393 0.31 -17.85 13.53
CA VAL A 393 0.70 -19.22 13.93
C VAL A 393 1.14 -19.21 15.39
N MET A 394 2.04 -18.28 15.75
CA MET A 394 2.60 -18.16 17.11
C MET A 394 1.54 -17.81 18.16
N LEU A 395 0.52 -17.04 17.78
CA LEU A 395 -0.61 -16.74 18.66
C LEU A 395 -1.55 -17.93 18.83
N LEU A 396 -2.00 -18.52 17.73
CA LEU A 396 -3.16 -19.42 17.72
C LEU A 396 -2.81 -20.89 18.00
N LEU A 397 -1.62 -21.35 17.61
CA LEU A 397 -1.18 -22.71 17.87
C LEU A 397 -1.15 -23.07 19.37
N PRO A 398 -0.54 -22.27 20.28
CA PRO A 398 -0.59 -22.54 21.71
C PRO A 398 -2.02 -22.58 22.26
N ILE A 399 -2.89 -21.67 21.79
CA ILE A 399 -4.29 -21.56 22.25
C ILE A 399 -5.09 -22.81 21.85
N HIS A 400 -5.05 -23.21 20.57
CA HIS A 400 -5.75 -24.41 20.09
C HIS A 400 -5.25 -25.67 20.82
N THR A 401 -3.93 -25.79 21.01
CA THR A 401 -3.34 -26.92 21.73
C THR A 401 -3.79 -26.96 23.18
N ALA A 402 -3.78 -25.81 23.87
CA ALA A 402 -4.21 -25.72 25.26
C ALA A 402 -5.71 -26.07 25.42
N LEU A 403 -6.58 -25.62 24.51
CA LEU A 403 -8.00 -25.97 24.51
C LEU A 403 -8.21 -27.47 24.30
N ALA A 404 -7.47 -28.09 23.36
CA ALA A 404 -7.55 -29.55 23.13
C ALA A 404 -7.10 -30.35 24.36
N ILE A 405 -6.09 -29.88 25.09
CA ILE A 405 -5.61 -30.51 26.35
C ILE A 405 -6.62 -30.30 27.48
N ALA A 406 -7.10 -29.08 27.68
CA ALA A 406 -7.90 -28.72 28.86
C ALA A 406 -9.32 -29.26 28.81
N LEU A 407 -9.91 -29.41 27.62
CA LEU A 407 -11.30 -29.86 27.41
C LEU A 407 -11.41 -31.37 27.15
N ARG A 408 -10.34 -32.14 27.46
CA ARG A 408 -10.42 -33.62 27.38
C ARG A 408 -11.51 -34.17 28.31
N PRO A 409 -12.27 -35.20 27.88
CA PRO A 409 -13.10 -35.97 28.78
C PRO A 409 -12.23 -36.55 29.89
N ARG A 410 -12.45 -36.15 31.12
CA ARG A 410 -11.79 -36.78 32.27
C ARG A 410 -12.65 -37.97 32.64
N ASP A 411 -12.02 -39.15 32.76
CA ASP A 411 -12.63 -40.30 33.42
C ASP A 411 -12.89 -39.87 34.87
N LEU A 412 -14.15 -39.59 35.18
CA LEU A 412 -14.53 -39.46 36.59
C LEU A 412 -14.37 -40.82 37.20
N PRO A 413 -13.76 -40.95 38.42
CA PRO A 413 -13.76 -42.21 39.15
C PRO A 413 -15.20 -42.70 39.21
N ALA A 414 -15.38 -43.98 38.92
CA ALA A 414 -16.67 -44.61 39.00
C ALA A 414 -17.29 -44.27 40.37
N ARG A 415 -18.48 -43.66 40.39
CA ARG A 415 -19.20 -43.50 41.64
C ARG A 415 -19.43 -44.92 42.14
N THR A 416 -18.66 -45.34 43.15
CA THR A 416 -18.99 -46.47 43.98
C THR A 416 -20.38 -46.22 44.56
N ARG A 417 -21.35 -47.03 44.15
CA ARG A 417 -22.72 -47.03 44.69
C ARG A 417 -22.69 -47.50 46.10
#